data_2f4248127ce16ab57183646cbb9a05be
#
_entry.id   2f4248127ce16ab57183646cbb9a05be
#
_cell.length_a   1.000
_cell.length_b   1.000
_cell.length_c   1.000
_cell.angle_alpha   90.00
_cell.angle_beta   90.00
_cell.angle_gamma   90.00
#
_symmetry.space_group_name_H-M   'P 1'
#
loop_
_entity.id
_entity.type
_entity.pdbx_description
1 polymer ?
#
loop_
_entity_poly.entity_id
_entity_poly.type
_entity_poly.pdbx_seq_one_letter_code
_entity_poly.pdbx_strand_id
1 'polypeptide(L)'
;YAVSMDGYTYWALNDGKPVLDSKVISSTGGVRDPHILRSQDGHTFYMVVTDMVSGNGWSSNRAMILLKSKDLVHWTSNIVNIQKKYPNQEDLKRVWAPQTIYDREAGKYMVYWSMQHGNGPDIIYYAYANKDFTDIEGEPKPLFLPENKKSCIDGDIIYKDGLYHLFYKTEGNGNGIKKATT
;
A
#
# COMPACT_ATOMS: atom_id res chain seq x y z
N TYR A 1 3.46 17.26 2.61
CA TYR A 1 4.66 17.02 1.79
C TYR A 1 5.84 17.81 2.33
N ALA A 2 7.02 17.28 2.04
CA ALA A 2 8.28 18.00 2.10
C ALA A 2 9.04 17.78 0.79
N VAL A 3 9.85 18.73 0.40
CA VAL A 3 10.69 18.66 -0.79
C VAL A 3 12.16 18.81 -0.41
N SER A 4 13.02 18.10 -1.12
CA SER A 4 14.47 18.19 -0.99
C SER A 4 15.12 18.28 -2.37
N MET A 5 16.22 19.00 -2.47
CA MET A 5 17.07 19.06 -3.67
C MET A 5 18.30 18.15 -3.56
N ASP A 6 18.66 17.77 -2.34
CA ASP A 6 19.87 16.99 -2.04
C ASP A 6 19.59 15.62 -1.37
N GLY A 7 18.33 15.38 -0.98
CA GLY A 7 17.91 14.16 -0.27
C GLY A 7 18.19 14.19 1.25
N TYR A 8 18.79 15.26 1.78
CA TYR A 8 19.17 15.40 3.20
C TYR A 8 18.41 16.54 3.88
N THR A 9 18.26 17.66 3.19
CA THR A 9 17.59 18.85 3.71
C THR A 9 16.19 18.94 3.12
N TYR A 10 15.16 19.01 3.97
CA TYR A 10 13.78 19.01 3.57
C TYR A 10 13.06 20.28 4.00
N TRP A 11 12.27 20.82 3.10
CA TRP A 11 11.37 21.95 3.35
C TRP A 11 9.94 21.48 3.31
N ALA A 12 9.17 21.77 4.35
CA ALA A 12 7.74 21.50 4.36
C ALA A 12 7.02 22.35 3.30
N LEU A 13 6.15 21.74 2.53
CA LEU A 13 5.25 22.44 1.60
C LEU A 13 3.92 22.74 2.29
N ASN A 14 3.16 23.70 1.74
CA ASN A 14 1.83 24.08 2.25
C ASN A 14 1.86 24.49 3.74
N ASP A 15 2.92 25.19 4.17
CA ASP A 15 3.14 25.58 5.58
C ASP A 15 3.04 24.41 6.57
N GLY A 16 3.40 23.19 6.14
CA GLY A 16 3.26 21.97 6.93
C GLY A 16 1.83 21.46 7.09
N LYS A 17 0.85 22.09 6.44
CA LYS A 17 -0.54 21.68 6.51
C LYS A 17 -0.80 20.41 5.69
N PRO A 18 -1.82 19.61 6.05
CA PRO A 18 -2.24 18.46 5.25
C PRO A 18 -2.63 18.87 3.82
N VAL A 19 -2.31 18.02 2.85
CA VAL A 19 -2.76 18.19 1.45
C VAL A 19 -4.11 17.53 1.21
N LEU A 20 -4.51 16.59 2.08
CA LEU A 20 -5.78 15.88 2.04
C LEU A 20 -6.34 15.76 3.45
N ASP A 21 -7.65 15.93 3.59
CA ASP A 21 -8.34 15.64 4.84
C ASP A 21 -8.69 14.15 4.89
N SER A 22 -8.07 13.45 5.83
CA SER A 22 -8.28 12.02 6.04
C SER A 22 -9.75 11.67 6.33
N LYS A 23 -10.51 12.56 6.96
CA LYS A 23 -11.92 12.36 7.25
C LYS A 23 -12.79 12.34 5.99
N VAL A 24 -12.33 13.02 4.93
CA VAL A 24 -13.06 13.09 3.66
C VAL A 24 -12.79 11.87 2.79
N ILE A 25 -11.56 11.39 2.78
CA ILE A 25 -11.14 10.34 1.85
C ILE A 25 -11.23 8.92 2.41
N SER A 26 -11.36 8.75 3.74
CA SER A 26 -11.36 7.43 4.39
C SER A 26 -12.74 7.05 4.94
N SER A 27 -12.96 5.75 5.13
CA SER A 27 -14.16 5.24 5.79
C SER A 27 -14.06 5.26 7.32
N THR A 28 -12.83 5.32 7.85
CA THR A 28 -12.55 5.26 9.28
C THR A 28 -12.30 6.64 9.91
N GLY A 29 -12.07 7.67 9.08
CA GLY A 29 -11.69 9.01 9.52
C GLY A 29 -10.17 9.21 9.64
N GLY A 30 -9.37 8.20 9.35
CA GLY A 30 -7.91 8.27 9.39
C GLY A 30 -7.23 7.50 8.28
N VAL A 31 -6.02 7.92 7.94
CA VAL A 31 -5.18 7.24 6.95
C VAL A 31 -3.76 7.08 7.48
N ARG A 32 -3.08 6.03 7.01
CA ARG A 32 -1.69 5.71 7.36
C ARG A 32 -0.91 5.23 6.14
N ASP A 33 0.40 5.12 6.32
CA ASP A 33 1.33 4.45 5.41
C ASP A 33 1.22 4.93 3.95
N PRO A 34 1.32 6.26 3.68
CA PRO A 34 1.20 6.76 2.32
C PRO A 34 2.40 6.34 1.46
N HIS A 35 2.11 5.73 0.30
CA HIS A 35 3.09 5.46 -0.74
C HIS A 35 2.69 6.17 -2.03
N ILE A 36 3.63 6.91 -2.64
CA ILE A 36 3.40 7.66 -3.88
C ILE A 36 4.29 7.10 -4.99
N LEU A 37 3.67 6.84 -6.14
CA LEU A 37 4.34 6.42 -7.37
C LEU A 37 4.03 7.40 -8.50
N ARG A 38 5.05 7.84 -9.22
CA ARG A 38 4.87 8.55 -10.49
C ARG A 38 4.64 7.53 -11.61
N SER A 39 3.65 7.77 -12.47
CA SER A 39 3.32 6.89 -13.60
C SER A 39 4.47 6.77 -14.60
N GLN A 40 4.43 5.72 -15.44
CA GLN A 40 5.45 5.48 -16.47
C GLN A 40 5.50 6.60 -17.52
N ASP A 41 4.37 7.24 -17.81
CA ASP A 41 4.30 8.40 -18.72
C ASP A 41 4.77 9.71 -18.06
N GLY A 42 5.05 9.70 -16.76
CA GLY A 42 5.53 10.84 -16.02
C GLY A 42 4.49 11.95 -15.75
N HIS A 43 3.22 11.73 -16.08
CA HIS A 43 2.17 12.77 -16.04
C HIS A 43 1.10 12.54 -14.96
N THR A 44 1.12 11.37 -14.32
CA THR A 44 0.15 11.02 -13.28
C THR A 44 0.88 10.57 -12.03
N PHE A 45 0.34 10.87 -10.88
CA PHE A 45 0.78 10.37 -9.60
C PHE A 45 -0.30 9.48 -9.01
N TYR A 46 0.10 8.31 -8.55
CA TYR A 46 -0.73 7.38 -7.81
C TYR A 46 -0.30 7.39 -6.35
N MET A 47 -1.26 7.34 -5.46
CA MET A 47 -0.98 7.14 -4.04
C MET A 47 -1.89 6.05 -3.50
N VAL A 48 -1.35 5.22 -2.63
CA VAL A 48 -2.10 4.22 -1.89
C VAL A 48 -1.87 4.44 -0.40
N VAL A 49 -2.93 4.29 0.40
CA VAL A 49 -2.87 4.49 1.85
C VAL A 49 -3.72 3.45 2.57
N THR A 50 -3.33 3.12 3.81
CA THR A 50 -4.14 2.31 4.72
C THR A 50 -5.33 3.14 5.23
N ASP A 51 -6.56 2.65 5.09
CA ASP A 51 -7.77 3.26 5.66
C ASP A 51 -7.93 2.79 7.11
N MET A 52 -7.34 3.53 8.05
CA MET A 52 -7.29 3.09 9.45
C MET A 52 -7.09 4.23 10.44
N VAL A 53 -7.83 4.15 11.55
CA VAL A 53 -7.54 4.84 12.82
C VAL A 53 -7.03 3.82 13.82
N SER A 54 -5.77 3.90 14.24
CA SER A 54 -5.16 2.94 15.16
C SER A 54 -5.81 2.87 16.54
N GLY A 55 -6.44 3.97 16.96
CA GLY A 55 -7.23 4.02 18.19
C GLY A 55 -8.42 3.05 18.21
N ASN A 56 -8.89 2.59 17.04
CA ASN A 56 -9.93 1.57 16.90
C ASN A 56 -9.40 0.14 17.01
N GLY A 57 -8.10 -0.03 17.27
CA GLY A 57 -7.42 -1.31 17.38
C GLY A 57 -6.67 -1.72 16.10
N TRP A 58 -5.62 -2.50 16.27
CA TRP A 58 -4.71 -2.93 15.20
C TRP A 58 -5.34 -3.91 14.19
N SER A 59 -6.50 -4.46 14.48
CA SER A 59 -7.24 -5.35 13.57
C SER A 59 -8.60 -4.75 13.16
N SER A 60 -8.68 -3.43 13.09
CA SER A 60 -9.94 -2.72 12.87
C SER A 60 -10.26 -2.41 11.41
N ASN A 61 -9.27 -2.44 10.51
CA ASN A 61 -9.47 -2.03 9.13
C ASN A 61 -9.62 -3.19 8.15
N ARG A 62 -10.37 -2.96 7.08
CA ARG A 62 -10.63 -3.91 5.99
C ARG A 62 -10.42 -3.29 4.61
N ALA A 63 -9.89 -2.07 4.58
CA ALA A 63 -9.83 -1.26 3.37
C ALA A 63 -8.48 -0.57 3.21
N MET A 64 -8.17 -0.27 1.97
CA MET A 64 -7.15 0.68 1.54
C MET A 64 -7.79 1.73 0.64
N ILE A 65 -7.09 2.81 0.36
CA ILE A 65 -7.56 3.89 -0.51
C ILE A 65 -6.58 4.05 -1.65
N LEU A 66 -7.11 4.06 -2.86
CA LEU A 66 -6.38 4.36 -4.08
C LEU A 66 -6.66 5.81 -4.46
N LEU A 67 -5.59 6.56 -4.73
CA LEU A 67 -5.70 7.99 -5.09
C LEU A 67 -4.91 8.25 -6.37
N LYS A 68 -5.39 9.22 -7.14
CA LYS A 68 -4.77 9.67 -8.39
C LYS A 68 -4.74 11.19 -8.46
N SER A 69 -3.62 11.75 -8.93
CA SER A 69 -3.41 13.18 -9.13
C SER A 69 -2.58 13.45 -10.39
N LYS A 70 -2.72 14.66 -10.94
CA LYS A 70 -1.87 15.18 -12.02
C LYS A 70 -0.83 16.20 -11.53
N ASP A 71 -0.97 16.69 -10.31
CA ASP A 71 -0.21 17.85 -9.80
C ASP A 71 0.24 17.71 -8.34
N LEU A 72 -0.05 16.56 -7.68
CA LEU A 72 0.20 16.30 -6.27
C LEU A 72 -0.61 17.20 -5.30
N VAL A 73 -1.51 18.03 -5.80
CA VAL A 73 -2.37 18.94 -5.03
C VAL A 73 -3.82 18.48 -5.06
N HIS A 74 -4.34 18.23 -6.26
CA HIS A 74 -5.72 17.80 -6.47
C HIS A 74 -5.77 16.29 -6.65
N TRP A 75 -6.43 15.60 -5.72
CA TRP A 75 -6.52 14.15 -5.69
C TRP A 75 -7.96 13.67 -5.83
N THR A 76 -8.15 12.65 -6.65
CA THR A 76 -9.34 11.80 -6.58
C THR A 76 -9.04 10.58 -5.73
N SER A 77 -10.00 10.08 -4.96
CA SER A 77 -9.82 8.95 -4.06
C SER A 77 -10.94 7.94 -4.17
N ASN A 78 -10.60 6.66 -4.00
CA ASN A 78 -11.56 5.54 -4.00
C ASN A 78 -11.18 4.55 -2.90
N ILE A 79 -12.16 4.16 -2.09
CA ILE A 79 -12.00 3.19 -1.02
C ILE A 79 -12.20 1.79 -1.58
N VAL A 80 -11.21 0.92 -1.40
CA VAL A 80 -11.27 -0.49 -1.77
C VAL A 80 -11.37 -1.32 -0.49
N ASN A 81 -12.59 -1.73 -0.14
CA ASN A 81 -12.83 -2.60 1.01
C ASN A 81 -12.76 -4.06 0.58
N ILE A 82 -11.68 -4.74 0.94
CA ILE A 82 -11.40 -6.12 0.53
C ILE A 82 -12.46 -7.08 1.04
N GLN A 83 -12.86 -6.96 2.31
CA GLN A 83 -13.83 -7.86 2.93
C GLN A 83 -15.21 -7.78 2.29
N LYS A 84 -15.63 -6.58 1.90
CA LYS A 84 -16.94 -6.38 1.25
C LYS A 84 -16.95 -6.76 -0.24
N LYS A 85 -15.79 -6.64 -0.87
CA LYS A 85 -15.68 -6.81 -2.32
C LYS A 85 -15.58 -8.27 -2.74
N TYR A 86 -14.90 -9.08 -1.95
CA TYR A 86 -14.60 -10.46 -2.33
C TYR A 86 -15.21 -11.48 -1.38
N PRO A 87 -15.64 -12.66 -1.89
CA PRO A 87 -16.13 -13.77 -1.06
C PRO A 87 -14.98 -14.33 -0.21
N ASN A 88 -15.35 -15.12 0.79
CA ASN A 88 -14.40 -15.85 1.64
C ASN A 88 -13.39 -14.94 2.36
N GLN A 89 -13.81 -13.72 2.72
CA GLN A 89 -13.01 -12.74 3.47
C GLN A 89 -13.59 -12.48 4.87
N GLU A 90 -14.45 -13.35 5.38
CA GLU A 90 -15.16 -13.16 6.66
C GLU A 90 -14.20 -13.11 7.83
N ASP A 91 -13.09 -13.86 7.77
CA ASP A 91 -12.06 -13.93 8.81
C ASP A 91 -10.91 -12.93 8.61
N LEU A 92 -10.99 -12.05 7.60
CA LEU A 92 -10.01 -11.00 7.37
C LEU A 92 -9.91 -10.10 8.59
N LYS A 93 -8.70 -9.92 9.13
CA LYS A 93 -8.43 -9.12 10.32
C LYS A 93 -7.95 -7.71 9.99
N ARG A 94 -7.11 -7.57 8.95
CA ARG A 94 -6.48 -6.29 8.60
C ARG A 94 -5.98 -6.23 7.17
N VAL A 95 -5.91 -5.02 6.66
CA VAL A 95 -5.36 -4.63 5.35
C VAL A 95 -4.40 -3.48 5.59
N TRP A 96 -3.09 -3.73 5.52
CA TRP A 96 -2.07 -2.79 5.98
C TRP A 96 -1.03 -2.43 4.93
N ALA A 97 -0.56 -1.19 5.03
CA ALA A 97 0.60 -0.67 4.33
C ALA A 97 0.62 -1.01 2.83
N PRO A 98 -0.42 -0.60 2.06
CA PRO A 98 -0.43 -0.81 0.63
C PRO A 98 0.67 0.00 -0.04
N GLN A 99 1.30 -0.61 -1.04
CA GLN A 99 2.22 0.03 -1.95
C GLN A 99 1.87 -0.31 -3.39
N THR A 100 2.50 0.37 -4.35
CA THR A 100 2.26 0.12 -5.76
C THR A 100 3.54 0.23 -6.58
N ILE A 101 3.67 -0.62 -7.58
CA ILE A 101 4.76 -0.62 -8.56
C ILE A 101 4.20 -0.90 -9.95
N TYR A 102 4.86 -0.41 -10.98
CA TYR A 102 4.52 -0.80 -12.34
C TYR A 102 5.17 -2.14 -12.68
N ASP A 103 4.34 -3.15 -12.90
CA ASP A 103 4.76 -4.45 -13.41
C ASP A 103 4.95 -4.36 -14.93
N ARG A 104 6.20 -4.47 -15.35
CA ARG A 104 6.59 -4.30 -16.77
C ARG A 104 6.13 -5.45 -17.65
N GLU A 105 6.04 -6.65 -17.12
CA GLU A 105 5.59 -7.84 -17.85
C GLU A 105 4.08 -7.82 -18.02
N ALA A 106 3.34 -7.51 -16.98
CA ALA A 106 1.89 -7.40 -17.04
C ALA A 106 1.40 -6.11 -17.73
N GLY A 107 2.26 -5.08 -17.82
CA GLY A 107 1.89 -3.77 -18.33
C GLY A 107 0.87 -3.04 -17.43
N LYS A 108 0.86 -3.31 -16.14
CA LYS A 108 -0.14 -2.85 -15.18
C LYS A 108 0.51 -2.34 -13.89
N TYR A 109 -0.23 -1.52 -13.14
CA TYR A 109 0.15 -1.14 -11.79
C TYR A 109 -0.29 -2.23 -10.82
N MET A 110 0.67 -2.90 -10.20
CA MET A 110 0.45 -3.85 -9.14
C MET A 110 0.32 -3.11 -7.81
N VAL A 111 -0.78 -3.31 -7.09
CA VAL A 111 -0.95 -2.89 -5.70
C VAL A 111 -0.70 -4.10 -4.83
N TYR A 112 0.13 -3.96 -3.80
CA TYR A 112 0.46 -5.04 -2.87
C TYR A 112 0.42 -4.51 -1.43
N TRP A 113 0.01 -5.37 -0.51
CA TRP A 113 -0.25 -4.98 0.88
C TRP A 113 -0.20 -6.19 1.81
N SER A 114 -0.14 -5.95 3.11
CA SER A 114 -0.18 -7.02 4.11
C SER A 114 -1.61 -7.31 4.54
N MET A 115 -1.98 -8.59 4.58
CA MET A 115 -3.26 -9.07 5.11
C MET A 115 -3.06 -10.18 6.11
N GLN A 116 -3.98 -10.25 7.09
CA GLN A 116 -4.08 -11.34 8.04
C GLN A 116 -5.49 -11.92 8.03
N HIS A 117 -5.57 -13.25 7.98
CA HIS A 117 -6.80 -14.02 8.11
C HIS A 117 -6.78 -14.85 9.40
N GLY A 118 -7.87 -14.82 10.15
CA GLY A 118 -8.00 -15.56 11.40
C GLY A 118 -6.83 -15.32 12.35
N ASN A 119 -6.21 -16.40 12.81
CA ASN A 119 -5.02 -16.39 13.66
C ASN A 119 -3.73 -16.73 12.88
N GLY A 120 -3.80 -16.69 11.55
CA GLY A 120 -2.64 -16.93 10.69
C GLY A 120 -1.62 -15.78 10.70
N PRO A 121 -0.50 -15.94 10.01
CA PRO A 121 0.48 -14.89 9.84
C PRO A 121 -0.04 -13.76 8.93
N ASP A 122 0.55 -12.58 9.03
CA ASP A 122 0.43 -11.59 7.99
C ASP A 122 1.19 -12.05 6.75
N ILE A 123 0.56 -11.95 5.60
CA ILE A 123 1.10 -12.33 4.30
C ILE A 123 1.03 -11.11 3.39
N ILE A 124 2.02 -10.91 2.54
CA ILE A 124 1.95 -9.89 1.50
C ILE A 124 1.13 -10.45 0.33
N TYR A 125 0.04 -9.77 0.02
CA TYR A 125 -0.86 -10.05 -1.10
C TYR A 125 -0.73 -8.99 -2.17
N TYR A 126 -1.23 -9.27 -3.37
CA TYR A 126 -1.30 -8.34 -4.47
C TYR A 126 -2.56 -8.49 -5.29
N ALA A 127 -2.90 -7.44 -6.02
CA ALA A 127 -3.80 -7.42 -7.16
C ALA A 127 -3.37 -6.29 -8.11
N TYR A 128 -3.84 -6.32 -9.35
CA TYR A 128 -3.59 -5.21 -10.26
C TYR A 128 -4.65 -4.12 -10.10
N ALA A 129 -4.24 -2.87 -10.15
CA ALA A 129 -5.18 -1.77 -10.27
C ALA A 129 -5.87 -1.80 -11.63
N ASN A 130 -7.14 -1.38 -11.68
CA ASN A 130 -7.83 -1.16 -12.93
C ASN A 130 -7.19 0.03 -13.69
N LYS A 131 -7.54 0.19 -14.98
CA LYS A 131 -6.97 1.22 -15.86
C LYS A 131 -7.06 2.64 -15.28
N ASP A 132 -8.11 2.94 -14.54
CA ASP A 132 -8.35 4.27 -14.01
C ASP A 132 -7.74 4.49 -12.62
N PHE A 133 -7.13 3.45 -12.03
CA PHE A 133 -6.59 3.44 -10.68
C PHE A 133 -7.65 3.81 -9.62
N THR A 134 -8.86 3.31 -9.79
CA THR A 134 -9.98 3.54 -8.88
C THR A 134 -10.37 2.31 -8.09
N ASP A 135 -9.88 1.14 -8.50
CA ASP A 135 -10.21 -0.16 -7.92
C ASP A 135 -9.12 -1.19 -8.27
N ILE A 136 -9.21 -2.38 -7.71
CA ILE A 136 -8.37 -3.53 -8.07
C ILE A 136 -9.15 -4.56 -8.88
N GLU A 137 -8.46 -5.22 -9.80
CA GLU A 137 -8.99 -6.28 -10.67
C GLU A 137 -8.72 -7.66 -10.07
N GLY A 138 -9.75 -8.51 -10.04
CA GLY A 138 -9.66 -9.88 -9.52
C GLY A 138 -9.48 -9.95 -8.00
N GLU A 139 -9.48 -11.16 -7.48
CA GLU A 139 -9.26 -11.43 -6.07
C GLU A 139 -7.78 -11.23 -5.70
N PRO A 140 -7.49 -10.76 -4.45
CA PRO A 140 -6.14 -10.71 -3.95
C PRO A 140 -5.46 -12.09 -3.97
N LYS A 141 -4.21 -12.13 -4.43
CA LYS A 141 -3.39 -13.34 -4.46
C LYS A 141 -2.21 -13.20 -3.51
N PRO A 142 -1.80 -14.26 -2.82
CA PRO A 142 -0.55 -14.25 -2.06
C PRO A 142 0.63 -13.90 -2.97
N LEU A 143 1.43 -12.92 -2.56
CA LEU A 143 2.65 -12.53 -3.23
C LEU A 143 3.88 -13.14 -2.53
N PHE A 144 3.93 -12.99 -1.23
CA PHE A 144 5.09 -13.42 -0.46
C PHE A 144 4.74 -13.81 0.98
N LEU A 145 5.27 -14.95 1.40
CA LEU A 145 5.35 -15.41 2.78
C LEU A 145 6.77 -15.95 3.02
N PRO A 146 7.48 -15.53 4.08
CA PRO A 146 8.80 -16.05 4.38
C PRO A 146 8.79 -17.57 4.60
N GLU A 147 9.91 -18.26 4.30
CA GLU A 147 10.04 -19.71 4.45
C GLU A 147 9.71 -20.22 5.85
N ASN A 148 10.04 -19.45 6.89
CA ASN A 148 9.73 -19.76 8.27
C ASN A 148 8.24 -19.59 8.64
N LYS A 149 7.40 -19.18 7.67
CA LYS A 149 5.94 -18.96 7.81
C LYS A 149 5.54 -18.01 8.94
N LYS A 150 6.42 -17.07 9.30
CA LYS A 150 6.12 -16.00 10.25
C LYS A 150 5.56 -14.79 9.53
N SER A 151 4.85 -13.94 10.27
CA SER A 151 4.28 -12.69 9.74
C SER A 151 5.31 -11.81 9.06
N CYS A 152 4.95 -11.26 7.92
CA CYS A 152 5.70 -10.25 7.20
C CYS A 152 4.77 -9.10 6.79
N ILE A 153 5.23 -7.88 7.04
CA ILE A 153 4.48 -6.65 6.76
C ILE A 153 5.37 -5.61 6.09
N ASP A 154 4.78 -4.48 5.73
CA ASP A 154 5.49 -3.29 5.22
C ASP A 154 6.42 -3.64 4.04
N GLY A 155 5.88 -4.39 3.07
CA GLY A 155 6.64 -4.76 1.88
C GLY A 155 6.93 -3.54 1.00
N ASP A 156 8.16 -3.41 0.51
CA ASP A 156 8.58 -2.41 -0.47
C ASP A 156 9.34 -3.09 -1.61
N ILE A 157 8.87 -2.92 -2.84
CA ILE A 157 9.44 -3.57 -4.02
C ILE A 157 10.09 -2.52 -4.92
N ILE A 158 11.36 -2.76 -5.25
CA ILE A 158 12.08 -2.00 -6.27
C ILE A 158 12.52 -2.92 -7.40
N TYR A 159 12.51 -2.41 -8.64
CA TYR A 159 13.09 -3.08 -9.79
C TYR A 159 14.47 -2.49 -10.08
N LYS A 160 15.50 -3.33 -10.02
CA LYS A 160 16.88 -2.93 -10.27
C LYS A 160 17.67 -4.10 -10.88
N ASP A 161 18.50 -3.81 -11.85
CA ASP A 161 19.43 -4.76 -12.49
C ASP A 161 18.74 -6.04 -13.01
N GLY A 162 17.53 -5.89 -13.56
CA GLY A 162 16.76 -7.01 -14.12
C GLY A 162 15.97 -7.82 -13.09
N LEU A 163 16.03 -7.50 -11.80
CA LEU A 163 15.40 -8.24 -10.71
C LEU A 163 14.44 -7.36 -9.92
N TYR A 164 13.40 -7.96 -9.35
CA TYR A 164 12.59 -7.36 -8.31
C TYR A 164 13.19 -7.68 -6.95
N HIS A 165 13.36 -6.65 -6.12
CA HIS A 165 13.87 -6.75 -4.77
C HIS A 165 12.75 -6.35 -3.81
N LEU A 166 12.28 -7.28 -3.00
CA LEU A 166 11.30 -7.04 -1.95
C LEU A 166 12.02 -6.84 -0.63
N PHE A 167 11.86 -5.69 -0.03
CA PHE A 167 12.20 -5.44 1.36
C PHE A 167 10.94 -5.58 2.21
N TYR A 168 11.05 -6.23 3.35
CA TYR A 168 9.88 -6.47 4.21
C TYR A 168 10.28 -6.52 5.67
N LYS A 169 9.37 -6.16 6.54
CA LYS A 169 9.54 -6.26 7.99
C LYS A 169 9.01 -7.61 8.47
N THR A 170 9.78 -8.27 9.35
CA THR A 170 9.32 -9.47 10.05
C THR A 170 8.79 -9.11 11.42
N GLU A 171 7.75 -9.84 11.86
CA GLU A 171 7.19 -9.78 13.21
C GLU A 171 7.52 -11.06 13.99
N GLY A 172 7.78 -10.93 15.30
CA GLY A 172 8.16 -12.04 16.16
C GLY A 172 9.69 -12.21 16.27
N ASN A 173 10.16 -13.45 16.42
CA ASN A 173 11.58 -13.75 16.59
C ASN A 173 12.38 -13.38 15.33
N GLY A 174 13.44 -12.62 15.52
CA GLY A 174 14.27 -12.12 14.42
C GLY A 174 13.62 -10.93 13.72
N ASN A 175 12.98 -10.04 14.47
CA ASN A 175 12.43 -8.78 13.97
C ASN A 175 13.47 -7.97 13.23
N GLY A 176 13.03 -7.28 12.19
CA GLY A 176 13.88 -6.39 11.40
C GLY A 176 13.48 -6.39 9.94
N ILE A 177 14.23 -5.63 9.14
CA ILE A 177 14.06 -5.56 7.70
C ILE A 177 14.86 -6.66 7.04
N LYS A 178 14.20 -7.41 6.16
CA LYS A 178 14.78 -8.48 5.36
C LYS A 178 14.57 -8.21 3.88
N LYS A 179 15.27 -8.95 3.05
CA LYS A 179 15.23 -8.85 1.60
C LYS A 179 14.98 -10.22 0.98
N ALA A 180 14.11 -10.24 -0.03
CA ALA A 180 13.97 -11.34 -0.99
C ALA A 180 14.18 -10.80 -2.41
N THR A 181 14.54 -11.69 -3.35
CA THR A 181 14.71 -11.35 -4.78
C THR A 181 14.10 -12.43 -5.64
N THR A 182 13.61 -12.05 -6.79
CA THR A 182 13.17 -12.98 -7.86
C THR A 182 14.25 -13.13 -8.89
#